data_c38e2ff32a9bd96473992ab555343315
#
_entry.id   c38e2ff32a9bd96473992ab555343315
#
_cell.length_a   1.000
_cell.length_b   1.000
_cell.length_c   1.000
_cell.angle_alpha   90.00
_cell.angle_beta   90.00
_cell.angle_gamma   90.00
#
_symmetry.space_group_name_H-M   'P 1'
#
loop_
_entity.id
_entity.type
_entity.pdbx_description
1 polymer ?
#
loop_
_entity_poly.entity_id
_entity_poly.type
_entity_poly.pdbx_seq_one_letter_code
_entity_poly.pdbx_strand_id
1 'polypeptide(L)'
;MVRKFLNLKWAIGVAVLLALVGCGRGSQSQGMKGSGGASSVAAPEASLEIPSLDGASVSIDHYKGKVVLVNFWATWCAPCRTEIPWLIEFNQKYGPKGLVILGVAMDDEGNKVVQPWVQSQRFDVNGHPEPMNYQILLGNTKVADKFGGILGMPTSMLYSRDGKKIKTIAGLIDHDDLSKTLDSQL
;
A
#
# COMPACT_ATOMS: atom_id res chain seq x y z
N MET A 1 -44.18 -18.89 41.01
CA MET A 1 -43.40 -19.48 42.12
C MET A 1 -42.05 -18.79 42.09
N VAL A 2 -41.85 -17.73 42.79
CA VAL A 2 -41.47 -17.50 44.18
C VAL A 2 -40.16 -18.18 44.59
N ARG A 3 -39.12 -17.38 44.75
CA ARG A 3 -38.24 -17.15 45.92
C ARG A 3 -36.88 -16.64 45.42
N LYS A 4 -36.49 -15.39 45.61
CA LYS A 4 -36.11 -14.65 46.83
C LYS A 4 -35.08 -15.39 47.69
N PHE A 5 -33.94 -14.78 47.90
CA PHE A 5 -33.15 -14.58 49.14
C PHE A 5 -31.69 -14.32 48.76
N LEU A 6 -30.87 -13.59 49.40
CA LEU A 6 -30.91 -12.51 50.40
C LEU A 6 -29.46 -12.02 50.54
N ASN A 7 -29.31 -10.78 50.78
CA ASN A 7 -28.10 -10.03 51.16
C ASN A 7 -27.19 -10.76 52.15
N LEU A 8 -25.87 -10.46 52.05
CA LEU A 8 -25.08 -10.34 53.26
C LEU A 8 -24.00 -9.26 53.09
N LYS A 9 -24.26 -8.16 53.83
CA LYS A 9 -23.27 -7.13 54.16
C LYS A 9 -22.30 -7.69 55.20
N TRP A 10 -21.03 -7.42 55.10
CA TRP A 10 -20.14 -7.32 56.25
C TRP A 10 -19.19 -6.15 56.08
N ALA A 11 -19.33 -5.23 56.99
CA ALA A 11 -18.49 -4.08 57.20
C ALA A 11 -17.49 -4.38 58.35
N ILE A 12 -16.57 -3.49 58.52
CA ILE A 12 -15.77 -3.18 59.68
C ILE A 12 -14.30 -3.61 59.62
N GLY A 13 -13.43 -2.59 59.78
CA GLY A 13 -12.07 -2.73 60.21
C GLY A 13 -11.20 -1.51 59.88
N VAL A 14 -11.35 -0.46 60.67
CA VAL A 14 -10.47 0.72 60.78
C VAL A 14 -9.15 0.34 61.42
N ALA A 15 -8.04 0.77 60.86
CA ALA A 15 -6.84 1.08 61.67
C ALA A 15 -5.98 2.15 60.97
N VAL A 16 -5.91 3.27 61.60
CA VAL A 16 -5.04 4.42 61.39
C VAL A 16 -3.68 4.11 61.96
N LEU A 17 -2.59 4.42 61.25
CA LEU A 17 -1.31 4.80 61.89
C LEU A 17 -0.55 5.76 60.97
N LEU A 18 -0.29 6.94 61.54
CA LEU A 18 0.59 8.01 61.11
C LEU A 18 2.06 7.67 61.43
N ALA A 19 2.99 8.03 60.57
CA ALA A 19 4.28 8.64 60.92
C ALA A 19 5.10 8.91 59.63
N LEU A 20 5.31 10.14 59.35
CA LEU A 20 6.46 11.03 59.45
C LEU A 20 7.46 11.00 58.28
N VAL A 21 7.42 12.09 57.51
CA VAL A 21 8.53 13.02 57.21
C VAL A 21 9.79 12.44 56.54
N GLY A 22 9.98 12.78 55.30
CA GLY A 22 11.26 12.74 54.60
C GLY A 22 11.26 13.77 53.47
N CYS A 23 11.78 14.95 53.73
CA CYS A 23 12.08 15.96 52.72
C CYS A 23 13.16 15.48 51.76
N GLY A 24 12.89 15.44 50.48
CA GLY A 24 13.88 15.30 49.41
C GLY A 24 13.53 16.24 48.27
N ARG A 25 14.21 17.40 48.25
CA ARG A 25 14.21 18.36 47.15
C ARG A 25 14.82 17.73 45.92
N GLY A 26 14.21 17.97 44.78
CA GLY A 26 14.78 17.63 43.46
C GLY A 26 13.78 17.80 42.34
N SER A 27 13.22 18.98 42.23
CA SER A 27 12.41 19.36 41.09
C SER A 27 13.34 19.75 39.95
N GLN A 28 13.25 19.03 38.84
CA GLN A 28 13.51 19.60 37.52
C GLN A 28 12.50 19.00 36.56
N SER A 29 11.43 19.71 36.39
CA SER A 29 10.53 19.57 35.23
C SER A 29 11.27 20.08 34.01
N GLN A 30 11.95 19.18 33.31
CA GLN A 30 12.34 19.47 31.92
C GLN A 30 11.11 19.23 31.06
N GLY A 31 10.52 20.34 30.63
CA GLY A 31 9.49 20.36 29.61
C GLY A 31 10.02 19.72 28.34
N MET A 32 9.63 18.47 28.09
CA MET A 32 9.70 17.88 26.76
C MET A 32 8.72 18.65 25.88
N LYS A 33 9.24 19.61 25.13
CA LYS A 33 8.59 20.07 23.91
C LYS A 33 8.51 18.84 23.00
N GLY A 34 7.38 18.17 23.04
CA GLY A 34 7.01 17.20 22.05
C GLY A 34 6.86 17.88 20.71
N SER A 35 7.95 17.91 19.93
CA SER A 35 7.87 18.13 18.50
C SER A 35 7.13 16.91 17.95
N GLY A 36 5.82 17.08 17.77
CA GLY A 36 4.97 16.11 17.07
C GLY A 36 5.31 16.12 15.58
N GLY A 37 6.47 15.60 15.23
CA GLY A 37 6.73 15.15 13.89
C GLY A 37 5.83 13.93 13.68
N ALA A 38 4.75 14.09 12.89
CA ALA A 38 4.02 12.94 12.37
C ALA A 38 5.03 12.10 11.60
N SER A 39 5.53 11.03 12.22
CA SER A 39 6.36 10.04 11.56
C SER A 39 5.46 9.40 10.50
N SER A 40 5.63 9.78 9.25
CA SER A 40 4.93 9.16 8.13
C SER A 40 5.51 7.76 7.97
N VAL A 41 4.88 6.79 8.62
CA VAL A 41 5.26 5.39 8.46
C VAL A 41 4.79 4.97 7.07
N ALA A 42 5.75 4.68 6.18
CA ALA A 42 5.46 4.09 4.88
C ALA A 42 4.74 2.73 5.05
N ALA A 43 4.00 2.32 4.03
CA ALA A 43 3.34 1.03 4.05
C ALA A 43 4.37 -0.10 4.19
N PRO A 44 4.12 -1.16 5.00
CA PRO A 44 5.09 -2.24 5.25
C PRO A 44 5.58 -2.92 3.97
N GLU A 45 4.73 -2.99 2.93
CA GLU A 45 5.07 -3.55 1.62
C GLU A 45 5.96 -2.64 0.77
N ALA A 46 6.16 -1.38 1.16
CA ALA A 46 6.91 -0.41 0.34
C ALA A 46 8.39 -0.79 0.15
N SER A 47 8.99 -1.47 1.12
CA SER A 47 10.38 -1.94 1.07
C SER A 47 10.55 -3.34 0.48
N LEU A 48 9.47 -3.99 0.04
CA LEU A 48 9.55 -5.33 -0.56
C LEU A 48 10.22 -5.26 -1.94
N GLU A 49 11.35 -5.93 -2.06
CA GLU A 49 12.05 -6.09 -3.32
C GLU A 49 11.39 -7.15 -4.21
N ILE A 50 11.00 -6.76 -5.42
CA ILE A 50 10.33 -7.62 -6.41
C ILE A 50 11.18 -7.66 -7.67
N PRO A 51 11.53 -8.85 -8.19
CA PRO A 51 12.29 -8.96 -9.44
C PRO A 51 11.53 -8.33 -10.62
N SER A 52 12.23 -7.60 -11.48
CA SER A 52 11.68 -7.10 -12.74
C SER A 52 12.14 -7.94 -13.94
N LEU A 53 11.50 -7.72 -15.11
CA LEU A 53 11.83 -8.48 -16.33
C LEU A 53 13.27 -8.28 -16.80
N ASP A 54 13.88 -7.14 -16.50
CA ASP A 54 15.29 -6.83 -16.85
C ASP A 54 16.30 -7.39 -15.83
N GLY A 55 15.81 -8.09 -14.80
CA GLY A 55 16.63 -8.72 -13.76
C GLY A 55 17.02 -7.80 -12.61
N ALA A 56 16.59 -6.54 -12.62
CA ALA A 56 16.73 -5.65 -11.47
C ALA A 56 15.78 -6.06 -10.33
N SER A 57 16.06 -5.59 -9.12
CA SER A 57 15.14 -5.70 -7.98
C SER A 57 14.55 -4.32 -7.70
N VAL A 58 13.24 -4.26 -7.51
CA VAL A 58 12.48 -3.01 -7.43
C VAL A 58 11.54 -3.04 -6.24
N SER A 59 11.53 -1.94 -5.49
CA SER A 59 10.57 -1.70 -4.42
C SER A 59 9.91 -0.33 -4.57
N ILE A 60 8.79 -0.10 -3.90
CA ILE A 60 8.13 1.21 -3.86
C ILE A 60 9.07 2.27 -3.25
N ASP A 61 9.88 1.87 -2.26
CA ASP A 61 10.84 2.76 -1.59
C ASP A 61 11.90 3.35 -2.53
N HIS A 62 12.20 2.71 -3.65
CA HIS A 62 13.10 3.27 -4.67
C HIS A 62 12.53 4.52 -5.34
N TYR A 63 11.21 4.73 -5.22
CA TYR A 63 10.49 5.84 -5.85
C TYR A 63 10.00 6.89 -4.84
N LYS A 64 10.69 7.06 -3.71
CA LYS A 64 10.37 8.14 -2.76
C LYS A 64 10.31 9.50 -3.45
N GLY A 65 9.28 10.29 -3.13
CA GLY A 65 9.00 11.55 -3.80
C GLY A 65 8.17 11.42 -5.10
N LYS A 66 7.84 10.20 -5.51
CA LYS A 66 6.94 9.92 -6.63
C LYS A 66 5.62 9.33 -6.14
N VAL A 67 4.57 9.50 -6.92
CA VAL A 67 3.32 8.76 -6.76
C VAL A 67 3.50 7.41 -7.44
N VAL A 68 3.19 6.31 -6.74
CA VAL A 68 3.40 4.96 -7.28
C VAL A 68 2.07 4.24 -7.39
N LEU A 69 1.77 3.72 -8.58
CA LEU A 69 0.64 2.83 -8.84
C LEU A 69 1.18 1.40 -9.02
N VAL A 70 0.86 0.52 -8.09
CA VAL A 70 1.15 -0.91 -8.19
C VAL A 70 -0.10 -1.61 -8.73
N ASN A 71 0.02 -2.30 -9.87
CA ASN A 71 -1.07 -3.00 -10.53
C ASN A 71 -0.76 -4.49 -10.63
N PHE A 72 -1.58 -5.33 -10.02
CA PHE A 72 -1.49 -6.78 -10.07
C PHE A 72 -2.31 -7.32 -11.25
N TRP A 73 -1.65 -8.06 -12.15
CA TRP A 73 -2.22 -8.54 -13.40
C TRP A 73 -1.63 -9.89 -13.82
N ALA A 74 -2.16 -10.51 -14.87
CA ALA A 74 -1.57 -11.69 -15.50
C ALA A 74 -1.84 -11.70 -17.00
N THR A 75 -1.04 -12.43 -17.77
CA THR A 75 -1.18 -12.52 -19.24
C THR A 75 -2.53 -13.12 -19.67
N TRP A 76 -3.04 -14.05 -18.89
CA TRP A 76 -4.33 -14.74 -19.12
C TRP A 76 -5.55 -13.98 -18.55
N CYS A 77 -5.33 -12.89 -17.79
CA CYS A 77 -6.40 -12.14 -17.15
C CYS A 77 -7.08 -11.19 -18.17
N ALA A 78 -8.27 -11.56 -18.67
CA ALA A 78 -8.98 -10.77 -19.66
C ALA A 78 -9.33 -9.33 -19.19
N PRO A 79 -9.89 -9.10 -17.98
CA PRO A 79 -10.15 -7.74 -17.52
C PRO A 79 -8.87 -6.92 -17.31
N CYS A 80 -7.74 -7.55 -16.91
CA CYS A 80 -6.47 -6.85 -16.81
C CYS A 80 -6.02 -6.29 -18.16
N ARG A 81 -6.21 -7.06 -19.24
CA ARG A 81 -5.87 -6.63 -20.61
C ARG A 81 -6.70 -5.44 -21.08
N THR A 82 -7.91 -5.27 -20.55
CA THR A 82 -8.77 -4.12 -20.86
C THR A 82 -8.21 -2.81 -20.28
N GLU A 83 -7.55 -2.83 -19.13
CA GLU A 83 -7.02 -1.61 -18.48
C GLU A 83 -5.59 -1.26 -18.90
N ILE A 84 -4.83 -2.19 -19.54
CA ILE A 84 -3.47 -1.92 -19.98
C ILE A 84 -3.36 -0.67 -20.86
N PRO A 85 -4.23 -0.41 -21.86
CA PRO A 85 -4.22 0.83 -22.64
C PRO A 85 -4.29 2.08 -21.76
N TRP A 86 -5.14 2.08 -20.73
CA TRP A 86 -5.26 3.20 -19.79
C TRP A 86 -4.01 3.40 -18.94
N LEU A 87 -3.37 2.30 -18.51
CA LEU A 87 -2.10 2.38 -17.78
C LEU A 87 -0.97 2.95 -18.65
N ILE A 88 -0.94 2.59 -19.94
CA ILE A 88 0.01 3.15 -20.92
C ILE A 88 -0.24 4.67 -21.08
N GLU A 89 -1.48 5.07 -21.26
CA GLU A 89 -1.89 6.49 -21.34
C GLU A 89 -1.50 7.26 -20.07
N PHE A 90 -1.83 6.72 -18.89
CA PHE A 90 -1.48 7.35 -17.62
C PHE A 90 0.03 7.52 -17.46
N ASN A 91 0.81 6.52 -17.85
CA ASN A 91 2.27 6.63 -17.80
C ASN A 91 2.80 7.71 -18.76
N GLN A 92 2.24 7.82 -19.97
CA GLN A 92 2.57 8.89 -20.91
C GLN A 92 2.21 10.28 -20.36
N LYS A 93 1.00 10.44 -19.83
CA LYS A 93 0.46 11.72 -19.34
C LYS A 93 1.08 12.17 -18.01
N TYR A 94 1.25 11.24 -17.08
CA TYR A 94 1.59 11.54 -15.69
C TYR A 94 3.02 11.13 -15.29
N GLY A 95 3.69 10.27 -16.04
CA GLY A 95 5.10 9.91 -15.79
C GLY A 95 6.01 11.12 -15.68
N PRO A 96 5.96 12.09 -16.62
CA PRO A 96 6.73 13.34 -16.53
C PRO A 96 6.41 14.18 -15.29
N LYS A 97 5.20 14.05 -14.73
CA LYS A 97 4.75 14.76 -13.52
C LYS A 97 5.11 14.01 -12.21
N GLY A 98 5.64 12.81 -12.32
CA GLY A 98 6.09 12.04 -11.16
C GLY A 98 5.25 10.83 -10.80
N LEU A 99 4.41 10.31 -11.71
CA LEU A 99 3.81 8.98 -11.58
C LEU A 99 4.83 7.90 -11.95
N VAL A 100 4.83 6.82 -11.20
CA VAL A 100 5.49 5.56 -11.53
C VAL A 100 4.45 4.45 -11.53
N ILE A 101 4.41 3.63 -12.57
CA ILE A 101 3.54 2.45 -12.63
C ILE A 101 4.40 1.19 -12.55
N LEU A 102 4.04 0.29 -11.62
CA LEU A 102 4.68 -1.00 -11.42
C LEU A 102 3.63 -2.10 -11.69
N GLY A 103 3.74 -2.76 -12.84
CA GLY A 103 2.87 -3.87 -13.21
C GLY A 103 3.41 -5.19 -12.66
N VAL A 104 2.80 -5.73 -11.61
CA VAL A 104 3.21 -6.99 -10.97
C VAL A 104 2.50 -8.15 -11.65
N ALA A 105 3.22 -8.89 -12.51
CA ALA A 105 2.69 -10.05 -13.22
C ALA A 105 2.62 -11.27 -12.29
N MET A 106 1.46 -11.89 -12.23
CA MET A 106 1.16 -13.00 -11.31
C MET A 106 1.07 -14.36 -12.03
N ASP A 107 1.71 -14.47 -13.18
CA ASP A 107 1.82 -15.72 -13.94
C ASP A 107 2.75 -16.70 -13.22
N ASP A 108 2.30 -17.93 -13.00
CA ASP A 108 3.05 -18.96 -12.25
C ASP A 108 4.38 -19.33 -12.94
N GLU A 109 4.41 -19.30 -14.27
CA GLU A 109 5.62 -19.56 -15.06
C GLU A 109 6.61 -18.37 -15.10
N GLY A 110 6.18 -17.24 -14.54
CA GLY A 110 6.99 -16.04 -14.38
C GLY A 110 7.58 -15.53 -15.71
N ASN A 111 8.87 -15.24 -15.72
CA ASN A 111 9.56 -14.63 -16.86
C ASN A 111 9.40 -15.39 -18.18
N LYS A 112 9.28 -16.73 -18.15
CA LYS A 112 9.15 -17.56 -19.36
C LYS A 112 7.92 -17.23 -20.19
N VAL A 113 6.84 -16.81 -19.55
CA VAL A 113 5.56 -16.44 -20.19
C VAL A 113 5.43 -14.92 -20.30
N VAL A 114 5.76 -14.20 -19.24
CA VAL A 114 5.52 -12.76 -19.16
C VAL A 114 6.36 -11.97 -20.17
N GLN A 115 7.67 -12.26 -20.26
CA GLN A 115 8.57 -11.50 -21.13
C GLN A 115 8.20 -11.61 -22.61
N PRO A 116 8.04 -12.80 -23.23
CA PRO A 116 7.66 -12.90 -24.63
C PRO A 116 6.27 -12.32 -24.90
N TRP A 117 5.34 -12.45 -23.93
CA TRP A 117 4.02 -11.86 -24.05
C TRP A 117 4.09 -10.33 -24.10
N VAL A 118 4.76 -9.68 -23.15
CA VAL A 118 4.93 -8.21 -23.10
C VAL A 118 5.60 -7.68 -24.38
N GLN A 119 6.60 -8.38 -24.87
CA GLN A 119 7.32 -7.98 -26.10
C GLN A 119 6.47 -8.06 -27.36
N SER A 120 5.54 -9.03 -27.43
CA SER A 120 4.70 -9.28 -28.61
C SER A 120 3.44 -8.43 -28.65
N GLN A 121 2.94 -7.94 -27.49
CA GLN A 121 1.67 -7.22 -27.45
C GLN A 121 1.81 -5.76 -27.87
N ARG A 122 0.75 -5.28 -28.50
CA ARG A 122 0.53 -3.84 -28.78
C ARG A 122 -0.91 -3.53 -28.43
N PHE A 123 -1.09 -2.39 -27.83
CA PHE A 123 -2.40 -1.93 -27.34
C PHE A 123 -2.78 -0.64 -28.06
N ASP A 124 -4.03 -0.51 -28.45
CA ASP A 124 -4.53 0.73 -29.03
C ASP A 124 -4.62 1.79 -27.92
N VAL A 125 -3.83 2.85 -28.07
CA VAL A 125 -3.89 4.04 -27.23
C VAL A 125 -4.11 5.23 -28.12
N ASN A 126 -5.34 5.77 -28.08
CA ASN A 126 -5.75 6.93 -28.91
C ASN A 126 -5.54 6.72 -30.42
N GLY A 127 -5.79 5.51 -30.94
CA GLY A 127 -5.62 5.15 -32.33
C GLY A 127 -4.19 4.76 -32.74
N HIS A 128 -3.29 4.62 -31.78
CA HIS A 128 -1.90 4.22 -32.00
C HIS A 128 -1.56 2.91 -31.28
N PRO A 129 -0.87 1.95 -31.97
CA PRO A 129 -0.46 0.70 -31.34
C PRO A 129 0.79 0.91 -30.47
N GLU A 130 0.61 0.93 -29.16
CA GLU A 130 1.66 1.16 -28.18
C GLU A 130 2.07 -0.11 -27.43
N PRO A 131 3.37 -0.30 -27.11
CA PRO A 131 3.80 -1.33 -26.19
C PRO A 131 3.48 -0.93 -24.74
N MET A 132 3.52 -1.89 -23.81
CA MET A 132 3.56 -1.55 -22.38
C MET A 132 4.82 -0.71 -22.12
N ASN A 133 4.62 0.49 -21.60
CA ASN A 133 5.68 1.51 -21.45
C ASN A 133 6.04 1.79 -19.97
N TYR A 134 5.65 0.92 -19.07
CA TYR A 134 5.91 0.99 -17.63
C TYR A 134 6.60 -0.28 -17.15
N GLN A 135 7.14 -0.23 -15.93
CA GLN A 135 7.96 -1.32 -15.41
C GLN A 135 7.14 -2.55 -15.06
N ILE A 136 7.57 -3.72 -15.52
CA ILE A 136 6.94 -5.00 -15.23
C ILE A 136 7.79 -5.78 -14.24
N LEU A 137 7.14 -6.20 -13.16
CA LEU A 137 7.72 -6.99 -12.08
C LEU A 137 7.14 -8.39 -12.09
N LEU A 138 7.89 -9.35 -11.57
CA LEU A 138 7.49 -10.76 -11.47
C LEU A 138 6.98 -11.04 -10.05
N GLY A 139 5.66 -11.14 -9.92
CA GLY A 139 4.98 -11.46 -8.68
C GLY A 139 4.86 -12.97 -8.42
N ASN A 140 4.38 -13.29 -7.25
CA ASN A 140 3.96 -14.62 -6.83
C ASN A 140 3.08 -14.50 -5.58
N THR A 141 2.57 -15.61 -5.05
CA THR A 141 1.73 -15.62 -3.85
C THR A 141 2.40 -14.92 -2.66
N LYS A 142 3.72 -15.12 -2.44
CA LYS A 142 4.44 -14.46 -1.33
C LYS A 142 4.47 -12.95 -1.48
N VAL A 143 4.61 -12.45 -2.73
CA VAL A 143 4.51 -11.02 -3.03
C VAL A 143 3.10 -10.53 -2.73
N ALA A 144 2.07 -11.23 -3.24
CA ALA A 144 0.67 -10.87 -3.00
C ALA A 144 0.33 -10.78 -1.50
N ASP A 145 0.80 -11.74 -0.70
CA ASP A 145 0.58 -11.79 0.75
C ASP A 145 1.16 -10.55 1.46
N LYS A 146 2.31 -10.06 1.00
CA LYS A 146 2.94 -8.84 1.56
C LYS A 146 2.12 -7.57 1.28
N PHE A 147 1.34 -7.57 0.22
CA PHE A 147 0.39 -6.49 -0.10
C PHE A 147 -0.98 -6.65 0.56
N GLY A 148 -1.11 -7.61 1.48
CA GLY A 148 -2.36 -7.87 2.22
C GLY A 148 -3.25 -8.94 1.59
N GLY A 149 -2.72 -9.70 0.62
CA GLY A 149 -3.43 -10.70 -0.16
C GLY A 149 -4.17 -10.08 -1.36
N ILE A 150 -4.00 -10.69 -2.53
CA ILE A 150 -4.69 -10.28 -3.76
C ILE A 150 -5.79 -11.31 -4.03
N LEU A 151 -7.03 -10.93 -3.73
CA LEU A 151 -8.20 -11.82 -3.84
C LEU A 151 -8.65 -12.02 -5.29
N GLY A 152 -8.21 -11.17 -6.20
CA GLY A 152 -8.54 -11.24 -7.63
C GLY A 152 -7.77 -10.23 -8.44
N MET A 153 -7.77 -10.39 -9.75
CA MET A 153 -7.10 -9.48 -10.69
C MET A 153 -8.09 -8.93 -11.72
N PRO A 154 -7.88 -7.67 -12.13
CA PRO A 154 -6.83 -6.77 -11.67
C PRO A 154 -7.07 -6.24 -10.25
N THR A 155 -6.00 -5.89 -9.55
CA THR A 155 -6.04 -5.12 -8.31
C THR A 155 -4.96 -4.06 -8.38
N SER A 156 -5.32 -2.80 -8.11
CA SER A 156 -4.39 -1.68 -8.12
C SER A 156 -4.30 -1.00 -6.76
N MET A 157 -3.10 -0.59 -6.38
CA MET A 157 -2.82 0.12 -5.14
C MET A 157 -2.03 1.40 -5.44
N LEU A 158 -2.56 2.54 -5.00
CA LEU A 158 -1.94 3.85 -5.19
C LEU A 158 -1.24 4.28 -3.91
N TYR A 159 0.01 4.74 -4.05
CA TYR A 159 0.85 5.24 -2.98
C TYR A 159 1.21 6.71 -3.22
N SER A 160 1.16 7.50 -2.15
CA SER A 160 1.59 8.90 -2.17
C SER A 160 3.11 9.04 -2.24
N ARG A 161 3.57 10.28 -2.42
CA ARG A 161 5.01 10.63 -2.51
C ARG A 161 5.81 10.24 -1.26
N ASP A 162 5.15 10.10 -0.10
CA ASP A 162 5.75 9.67 1.16
C ASP A 162 5.60 8.16 1.43
N GLY A 163 5.15 7.38 0.41
CA GLY A 163 5.04 5.93 0.46
C GLY A 163 3.83 5.40 1.24
N LYS A 164 2.85 6.26 1.57
CA LYS A 164 1.60 5.83 2.19
C LYS A 164 0.62 5.33 1.15
N LYS A 165 -0.04 4.21 1.44
CA LYS A 165 -1.13 3.71 0.60
C LYS A 165 -2.33 4.65 0.69
N ILE A 166 -2.74 5.23 -0.45
CA ILE A 166 -3.86 6.16 -0.56
C ILE A 166 -5.15 5.42 -0.92
N LYS A 167 -5.05 4.45 -1.84
CA LYS A 167 -6.23 3.81 -2.42
C LYS A 167 -5.91 2.38 -2.83
N THR A 168 -6.88 1.48 -2.64
CA THR A 168 -6.89 0.15 -3.24
C THR A 168 -8.11 0.05 -4.15
N ILE A 169 -7.91 -0.41 -5.37
CA ILE A 169 -8.94 -0.63 -6.38
C ILE A 169 -8.96 -2.13 -6.67
N ALA A 170 -10.03 -2.80 -6.26
CA ALA A 170 -10.26 -4.21 -6.57
C ALA A 170 -11.12 -4.32 -7.83
N GLY A 171 -10.63 -5.04 -8.82
CA GLY A 171 -11.25 -5.10 -10.15
C GLY A 171 -10.74 -3.99 -11.09
N LEU A 172 -11.45 -3.83 -12.21
CA LEU A 172 -11.09 -2.91 -13.27
C LEU A 172 -11.03 -1.46 -12.76
N ILE A 173 -10.00 -0.75 -13.16
CA ILE A 173 -9.85 0.69 -12.87
C ILE A 173 -11.00 1.47 -13.52
N ASP A 174 -11.59 2.40 -12.78
CA ASP A 174 -12.37 3.49 -13.39
C ASP A 174 -11.39 4.57 -13.86
N HIS A 175 -11.34 4.77 -15.18
CA HIS A 175 -10.38 5.67 -15.82
C HIS A 175 -10.50 7.11 -15.32
N ASP A 176 -11.75 7.63 -15.24
CA ASP A 176 -11.99 9.02 -14.87
C ASP A 176 -11.73 9.28 -13.39
N ASP A 177 -12.11 8.31 -12.54
CA ASP A 177 -11.88 8.39 -11.09
C ASP A 177 -10.39 8.32 -10.77
N LEU A 178 -9.62 7.43 -11.42
CA LEU A 178 -8.18 7.38 -11.24
C LEU A 178 -7.50 8.63 -11.80
N SER A 179 -7.92 9.13 -12.96
CA SER A 179 -7.40 10.37 -13.55
C SER A 179 -7.54 11.56 -12.59
N LYS A 180 -8.75 11.75 -12.01
CA LYS A 180 -9.01 12.80 -10.99
C LYS A 180 -8.14 12.62 -9.75
N THR A 181 -7.98 11.38 -9.30
CA THR A 181 -7.13 11.06 -8.16
C THR A 181 -5.67 11.45 -8.45
N LEU A 182 -5.14 11.06 -9.62
CA LEU A 182 -3.78 11.40 -10.04
C LEU A 182 -3.57 12.90 -10.20
N ASP A 183 -4.52 13.63 -10.78
CA ASP A 183 -4.45 15.10 -10.91
C ASP A 183 -4.38 15.79 -9.53
N SER A 184 -4.92 15.18 -8.48
CA SER A 184 -4.86 15.72 -7.11
C SER A 184 -3.57 15.39 -6.36
N GLN A 185 -2.81 14.37 -6.81
CA GLN A 185 -1.62 13.85 -6.14
C GLN A 185 -0.30 14.30 -6.81
N LEU A 186 -0.36 14.76 -8.05
CA LEU A 186 0.79 15.11 -8.88
C LEU A 186 0.96 16.60 -9.08
#